data_9af993a7196b9aa290cf7e3e52164a52
#
_entry.id   9af993a7196b9aa290cf7e3e52164a52
#
_cell.length_a   1.000
_cell.length_b   1.000
_cell.length_c   1.000
_cell.angle_alpha   90.00
_cell.angle_beta   90.00
_cell.angle_gamma   90.00
#
_symmetry.space_group_name_H-M   'P 1'
#
loop_
_entity.id
_entity.type
_entity.pdbx_description
1 polymer ?
#
loop_
_entity_poly.entity_id
_entity_poly.type
_entity_poly.pdbx_seq_one_letter_code
_entity_poly.pdbx_strand_id
1 'polypeptide(L)'
;MDGDYTVEERMMLEVSFYQNGKKQTYQVLNDAIVARGSLSRILDLTVSYQHETVCQYRADGLIVSTPTGSTAYSFSAGGPVMDPTMEGILLTPICPHSIFGRTVVFGADTELFISATSQYNSDMILTLDGDCVAHMEENEVIQIKRSSLTTKLIKLK
;
A
#
# COMPACT_ATOMS: atom_id res chain seq x y z
N MET A 1 -0.17 -26.01 29.13
CA MET A 1 0.31 -26.40 27.80
C MET A 1 1.70 -25.82 27.62
N ASP A 2 2.72 -26.62 27.84
CA ASP A 2 4.09 -26.27 27.52
C ASP A 2 4.29 -26.54 26.02
N GLY A 3 3.66 -25.71 25.19
CA GLY A 3 3.81 -25.82 23.74
C GLY A 3 5.05 -25.11 23.30
N ASP A 4 5.93 -25.80 22.59
CA ASP A 4 7.04 -25.19 21.89
C ASP A 4 6.49 -24.26 20.79
N TYR A 5 6.56 -22.97 21.03
CA TYR A 5 6.19 -21.95 20.04
C TYR A 5 7.26 -20.86 19.98
N THR A 6 7.31 -20.21 18.86
CA THR A 6 8.08 -18.97 18.67
C THR A 6 7.13 -17.82 18.34
N VAL A 7 7.50 -16.61 18.75
CA VAL A 7 6.75 -15.40 18.40
C VAL A 7 7.55 -14.66 17.35
N GLU A 8 6.94 -14.44 16.19
CA GLU A 8 7.50 -13.62 15.12
C GLU A 8 6.81 -12.27 15.11
N GLU A 9 7.58 -11.19 15.12
CA GLU A 9 7.05 -9.84 14.92
C GLU A 9 6.99 -9.49 13.45
N ARG A 10 5.88 -8.91 13.02
CA ARG A 10 5.66 -8.46 11.65
C ARG A 10 5.48 -6.96 11.63
N MET A 11 6.21 -6.31 10.74
CA MET A 11 6.06 -4.89 10.45
C MET A 11 4.65 -4.60 9.93
N MET A 12 4.07 -3.49 10.36
CA MET A 12 2.79 -2.96 9.88
C MET A 12 2.99 -1.60 9.21
N LEU A 13 2.03 -1.20 8.40
CA LEU A 13 1.94 0.15 7.85
C LEU A 13 0.88 0.96 8.58
N GLU A 14 1.15 2.25 8.73
CA GLU A 14 0.18 3.25 9.13
C GLU A 14 -0.24 4.05 7.89
N VAL A 15 -1.54 4.08 7.64
CA VAL A 15 -2.14 4.78 6.50
C VAL A 15 -3.00 5.92 7.01
N SER A 16 -2.74 7.12 6.56
CA SER A 16 -3.48 8.32 6.97
C SER A 16 -3.94 9.13 5.77
N PHE A 17 -5.13 9.67 5.87
CA PHE A 17 -5.71 10.60 4.90
C PHE A 17 -6.74 11.49 5.57
N TYR A 18 -7.14 12.57 4.90
CA TYR A 18 -8.19 13.45 5.40
C TYR A 18 -9.51 13.14 4.69
N GLN A 19 -10.57 13.04 5.45
CA GLN A 19 -11.94 12.88 4.96
C GLN A 19 -12.85 13.84 5.72
N ASN A 20 -13.57 14.70 4.99
CA ASN A 20 -14.43 15.75 5.58
C ASN A 20 -13.67 16.63 6.61
N GLY A 21 -12.41 16.96 6.33
CA GLY A 21 -11.55 17.78 7.20
C GLY A 21 -11.02 17.06 8.44
N LYS A 22 -11.31 15.77 8.60
CA LYS A 22 -10.80 14.94 9.72
C LYS A 22 -9.76 13.95 9.24
N LYS A 23 -8.66 13.85 9.99
CA LYS A 23 -7.62 12.85 9.74
C LYS A 23 -8.12 11.47 10.15
N GLN A 24 -8.11 10.54 9.20
CA GLN A 24 -8.33 9.13 9.41
C GLN A 24 -6.98 8.41 9.44
N THR A 25 -6.80 7.49 10.37
CA THR A 25 -5.56 6.71 10.50
C THR A 25 -5.89 5.25 10.72
N TYR A 26 -5.27 4.38 9.94
CA TYR A 26 -5.47 2.94 9.97
C TYR A 26 -4.14 2.20 10.10
N GLN A 27 -4.20 1.02 10.73
CA GLN A 27 -3.08 0.08 10.81
C GLN A 27 -3.31 -1.06 9.84
N VAL A 28 -2.29 -1.43 9.08
CA VAL A 28 -2.38 -2.38 7.98
C VAL A 28 -1.28 -3.42 8.12
N LEU A 29 -1.65 -4.69 8.04
CA LEU A 29 -0.70 -5.81 8.10
C LEU A 29 -0.19 -6.21 6.73
N ASN A 30 -1.05 -6.29 5.73
CA ASN A 30 -0.69 -6.73 4.38
C ASN A 30 -0.46 -5.56 3.43
N ASP A 31 -1.51 -4.84 3.06
CA ASP A 31 -1.43 -3.85 2.00
C ASP A 31 -2.48 -2.74 2.09
N ALA A 32 -2.13 -1.62 1.47
CA ALA A 32 -3.02 -0.53 1.13
C ALA A 32 -3.08 -0.42 -0.40
N ILE A 33 -4.28 -0.41 -0.95
CA ILE A 33 -4.51 -0.38 -2.39
C ILE A 33 -5.31 0.87 -2.75
N VAL A 34 -4.76 1.66 -3.66
CA VAL A 34 -5.49 2.75 -4.33
C VAL A 34 -5.79 2.25 -5.73
N ALA A 35 -7.07 2.06 -6.05
CA ALA A 35 -7.48 1.53 -7.34
C ALA A 35 -8.66 2.31 -7.92
N ARG A 36 -8.80 2.23 -9.25
CA ARG A 36 -9.98 2.74 -9.93
C ARG A 36 -11.21 1.93 -9.55
N GLY A 37 -12.37 2.58 -9.49
CA GLY A 37 -13.65 1.88 -9.42
C GLY A 37 -13.96 1.11 -10.72
N SER A 38 -14.94 0.21 -10.67
CA SER A 38 -15.27 -0.71 -11.77
C SER A 38 -15.68 -0.01 -13.08
N LEU A 39 -16.25 1.18 -13.00
CA LEU A 39 -16.67 1.99 -14.14
C LEU A 39 -15.70 3.13 -14.47
N SER A 40 -14.61 3.22 -13.74
CA SER A 40 -13.65 4.30 -13.86
C SER A 40 -12.56 4.00 -14.88
N ARG A 41 -11.97 5.07 -15.42
CA ARG A 41 -10.84 4.97 -16.33
C ARG A 41 -9.53 4.87 -15.55
N ILE A 42 -8.47 4.56 -16.28
CA ILE A 42 -7.11 4.47 -15.77
C ILE A 42 -6.70 5.70 -14.95
N LEU A 43 -5.92 5.49 -13.92
CA LEU A 43 -5.42 6.52 -13.02
C LEU A 43 -4.00 6.96 -13.38
N ASP A 44 -3.74 8.25 -13.22
CA ASP A 44 -2.39 8.79 -13.15
C ASP A 44 -2.00 8.94 -11.67
N LEU A 45 -1.13 8.08 -11.22
CA LEU A 45 -0.72 7.95 -9.83
C LEU A 45 0.65 8.58 -9.61
N THR A 46 0.74 9.45 -8.61
CA THR A 46 1.99 10.11 -8.23
C THR A 46 2.39 9.69 -6.83
N VAL A 47 3.62 9.23 -6.68
CA VAL A 47 4.21 8.85 -5.39
C VAL A 47 5.36 9.79 -5.09
N SER A 48 5.31 10.40 -3.92
CA SER A 48 6.32 11.35 -3.44
C SER A 48 6.96 10.88 -2.15
N TYR A 49 8.22 11.24 -1.97
CA TYR A 49 9.01 11.04 -0.77
C TYR A 49 9.87 12.28 -0.55
N GLN A 50 9.88 12.81 0.68
CA GLN A 50 10.61 14.04 1.03
C GLN A 50 10.34 15.22 0.08
N HIS A 51 9.05 15.42 -0.25
CA HIS A 51 8.56 16.47 -1.16
C HIS A 51 9.00 16.35 -2.63
N GLU A 52 9.65 15.24 -3.00
CA GLU A 52 10.04 14.95 -4.37
C GLU A 52 9.20 13.80 -4.94
N THR A 53 8.82 13.92 -6.20
CA THR A 53 8.16 12.81 -6.92
C THR A 53 9.19 11.74 -7.23
N VAL A 54 8.95 10.53 -6.70
CA VAL A 54 9.85 9.38 -6.90
C VAL A 54 9.34 8.39 -7.93
N CYS A 55 8.02 8.27 -8.07
CA CYS A 55 7.39 7.40 -9.05
C CYS A 55 6.13 8.04 -9.62
N GLN A 56 5.90 7.79 -10.90
CA GLN A 56 4.63 8.10 -11.56
C GLN A 56 4.18 6.88 -12.37
N TYR A 57 2.92 6.52 -12.20
CA TYR A 57 2.33 5.38 -12.88
C TYR A 57 1.03 5.77 -13.57
N ARG A 58 0.85 5.26 -14.77
CA ARG A 58 -0.46 5.20 -15.41
C ARG A 58 -0.94 3.75 -15.33
N ALA A 59 -1.89 3.48 -14.44
CA ALA A 59 -2.26 2.13 -14.04
C ALA A 59 -3.70 2.04 -13.56
N ASP A 60 -4.19 0.81 -13.38
CA ASP A 60 -5.49 0.57 -12.76
C ASP A 60 -5.48 0.84 -11.25
N GLY A 61 -4.31 0.82 -10.65
CA GLY A 61 -4.12 1.10 -9.25
C GLY A 61 -2.67 0.92 -8.81
N LEU A 62 -2.48 1.05 -7.51
CA LEU A 62 -1.18 0.96 -6.85
C LEU A 62 -1.34 0.25 -5.52
N ILE A 63 -0.45 -0.69 -5.25
CA ILE A 63 -0.40 -1.45 -4.00
C ILE A 63 0.83 -1.02 -3.22
N VAL A 64 0.64 -0.64 -1.96
CA VAL A 64 1.72 -0.45 -0.99
C VAL A 64 1.62 -1.57 0.02
N SER A 65 2.62 -2.42 0.09
CA SER A 65 2.57 -3.60 0.94
C SER A 65 3.76 -3.71 1.89
N THR A 66 3.51 -4.44 2.99
CA THR A 66 4.54 -4.94 3.89
C THR A 66 5.19 -6.18 3.29
N PRO A 67 6.34 -6.64 3.84
CA PRO A 67 6.88 -7.95 3.49
C PRO A 67 5.89 -9.11 3.73
N THR A 68 5.12 -9.07 4.82
CA THR A 68 4.03 -10.02 5.08
C THR A 68 2.99 -10.01 3.96
N GLY A 69 2.61 -8.83 3.47
CA GLY A 69 1.65 -8.66 2.38
C GLY A 69 2.22 -8.94 0.99
N SER A 70 3.53 -9.18 0.85
CA SER A 70 4.16 -9.45 -0.45
C SER A 70 3.61 -10.70 -1.14
N THR A 71 3.08 -11.66 -0.39
CA THR A 71 2.42 -12.88 -0.90
C THR A 71 0.92 -12.75 -1.10
N ALA A 72 0.34 -11.58 -0.77
CA ALA A 72 -1.07 -11.28 -0.98
C ALA A 72 -1.30 -10.68 -2.39
N TYR A 73 -2.03 -9.58 -2.50
CA TYR A 73 -2.39 -9.00 -3.79
C TYR A 73 -1.19 -8.45 -4.57
N SER A 74 -0.15 -7.95 -3.87
CA SER A 74 1.11 -7.53 -4.50
C SER A 74 1.73 -8.64 -5.36
N PHE A 75 1.71 -9.88 -4.87
CA PHE A 75 2.18 -11.04 -5.63
C PHE A 75 1.38 -11.27 -6.90
N SER A 76 0.05 -11.20 -6.81
CA SER A 76 -0.85 -11.36 -7.96
C SER A 76 -0.64 -10.27 -9.02
N ALA A 77 -0.22 -9.08 -8.60
CA ALA A 77 0.12 -7.97 -9.49
C ALA A 77 1.55 -8.03 -10.05
N GLY A 78 2.30 -9.09 -9.75
CA GLY A 78 3.65 -9.32 -10.26
C GLY A 78 4.78 -8.83 -9.36
N GLY A 79 4.47 -8.49 -8.11
CA GLY A 79 5.48 -8.10 -7.12
C GLY A 79 6.30 -9.29 -6.61
N PRO A 80 7.52 -9.04 -6.12
CA PRO A 80 8.39 -10.07 -5.57
C PRO A 80 7.88 -10.56 -4.20
N VAL A 81 8.23 -11.80 -3.86
CA VAL A 81 8.08 -12.31 -2.51
C VAL A 81 9.24 -11.79 -1.65
N MET A 82 8.91 -11.20 -0.51
CA MET A 82 9.88 -10.86 0.52
C MET A 82 9.71 -11.77 1.73
N ASP A 83 10.83 -12.09 2.37
CA ASP A 83 10.78 -12.76 3.67
C ASP A 83 9.95 -11.89 4.63
N PRO A 84 8.90 -12.44 5.25
CA PRO A 84 8.01 -11.68 6.11
C PRO A 84 8.66 -11.13 7.38
N THR A 85 9.85 -11.60 7.74
CA THR A 85 10.63 -11.06 8.86
C THR A 85 11.50 -9.86 8.48
N MET A 86 11.64 -9.58 7.18
CA MET A 86 12.31 -8.37 6.70
C MET A 86 11.49 -7.12 6.98
N GLU A 87 12.15 -5.99 6.90
CA GLU A 87 11.54 -4.67 7.03
C GLU A 87 11.74 -3.87 5.74
N GLY A 88 10.64 -3.46 5.14
CA GLY A 88 10.64 -2.70 3.89
C GLY A 88 9.21 -2.43 3.43
N ILE A 89 9.09 -1.57 2.44
CA ILE A 89 7.80 -1.18 1.84
C ILE A 89 7.87 -1.47 0.35
N LEU A 90 6.93 -2.27 -0.15
CA LEU A 90 6.82 -2.59 -1.56
C LEU A 90 5.77 -1.69 -2.22
N LEU A 91 6.11 -1.14 -3.36
CA LEU A 91 5.22 -0.34 -4.19
C LEU A 91 5.02 -1.07 -5.53
N THR A 92 3.84 -1.62 -5.75
CA THR A 92 3.52 -2.45 -6.92
C THR A 92 2.37 -1.85 -7.72
N PRO A 93 2.57 -1.42 -8.98
CA PRO A 93 1.48 -0.95 -9.82
C PRO A 93 0.61 -2.10 -10.31
N ILE A 94 -0.69 -1.86 -10.46
CA ILE A 94 -1.68 -2.80 -11.00
C ILE A 94 -1.89 -2.48 -12.48
N CYS A 95 -1.58 -3.43 -13.36
CA CYS A 95 -1.74 -3.28 -14.81
C CYS A 95 -1.18 -1.95 -15.35
N PRO A 96 0.08 -1.62 -15.10
CA PRO A 96 0.67 -0.38 -15.56
C PRO A 96 0.78 -0.36 -17.10
N HIS A 97 0.57 0.82 -17.68
CA HIS A 97 0.72 1.06 -19.12
C HIS A 97 2.15 1.40 -19.56
N SER A 98 3.11 1.24 -18.66
CA SER A 98 4.53 1.50 -18.91
C SER A 98 5.34 0.22 -18.81
N ILE A 99 6.31 0.05 -19.70
CA ILE A 99 7.34 -1.00 -19.62
C ILE A 99 8.17 -0.90 -18.31
N PHE A 100 8.20 0.28 -17.70
CA PHE A 100 8.92 0.53 -16.43
C PHE A 100 8.02 0.36 -15.19
N GLY A 101 6.79 -0.10 -15.36
CA GLY A 101 5.84 -0.34 -14.26
C GLY A 101 6.23 -1.55 -13.41
N ARG A 102 7.37 -1.49 -12.74
CA ARG A 102 7.88 -2.55 -11.87
C ARG A 102 7.66 -2.20 -10.40
N THR A 103 7.68 -3.22 -9.57
CA THR A 103 7.69 -3.03 -8.11
C THR A 103 8.99 -2.36 -7.70
N VAL A 104 8.85 -1.36 -6.83
CA VAL A 104 9.96 -0.69 -6.15
C VAL A 104 9.93 -1.07 -4.68
N VAL A 105 11.08 -1.38 -4.11
CA VAL A 105 11.21 -1.66 -2.68
C VAL A 105 11.91 -0.48 -2.01
N PHE A 106 11.26 0.08 -1.01
CA PHE A 106 11.79 1.16 -0.17
C PHE A 106 12.23 0.63 1.19
N GLY A 107 13.14 1.33 1.83
CA GLY A 107 13.48 1.08 3.23
C GLY A 107 12.27 1.28 4.17
N ALA A 108 12.29 0.60 5.30
CA ALA A 108 11.16 0.60 6.25
C ALA A 108 10.80 2.00 6.79
N ASP A 109 11.78 2.90 6.88
CA ASP A 109 11.56 4.25 7.42
C ASP A 109 11.13 5.28 6.36
N THR A 110 10.84 4.81 5.15
CA THR A 110 10.34 5.65 4.07
C THR A 110 8.89 6.05 4.33
N GLU A 111 8.59 7.33 4.16
CA GLU A 111 7.25 7.87 4.26
C GLU A 111 6.78 8.28 2.87
N LEU A 112 5.77 7.58 2.36
CA LEU A 112 5.24 7.77 1.02
C LEU A 112 3.97 8.58 1.04
N PHE A 113 3.84 9.50 0.08
CA PHE A 113 2.63 10.27 -0.19
C PHE A 113 2.11 9.91 -1.57
N ILE A 114 0.88 9.45 -1.63
CA ILE A 114 0.25 8.99 -2.87
C ILE A 114 -0.94 9.87 -3.18
N SER A 115 -0.98 10.37 -4.40
CA SER A 115 -2.15 11.04 -4.96
C SER A 115 -2.46 10.46 -6.35
N ALA A 116 -3.69 10.60 -6.77
CA ALA A 116 -4.11 10.15 -8.08
C ALA A 116 -4.97 11.21 -8.76
N THR A 117 -4.85 11.28 -10.07
CA THR A 117 -5.71 12.08 -10.94
C THR A 117 -6.31 11.20 -12.01
N SER A 118 -7.44 11.61 -12.55
CA SER A 118 -8.06 10.99 -13.71
C SER A 118 -8.58 12.05 -14.64
N GLN A 119 -8.45 11.84 -15.92
CA GLN A 119 -8.95 12.76 -16.94
C GLN A 119 -10.47 12.90 -16.97
N TYR A 120 -11.21 12.06 -16.22
CA TYR A 120 -12.67 11.91 -16.37
C TYR A 120 -13.44 11.71 -15.06
N ASN A 121 -13.04 12.37 -13.98
CA ASN A 121 -13.74 12.26 -12.68
C ASN A 121 -13.92 10.80 -12.23
N SER A 122 -12.82 10.06 -12.16
CA SER A 122 -12.86 8.63 -11.82
C SER A 122 -13.02 8.42 -10.34
N ASP A 123 -13.86 7.45 -9.99
CA ASP A 123 -13.92 6.88 -8.65
C ASP A 123 -12.57 6.21 -8.32
N MET A 124 -11.99 6.64 -7.21
CA MET A 124 -10.81 6.00 -6.62
C MET A 124 -11.23 5.38 -5.29
N ILE A 125 -10.80 4.16 -5.07
CA ILE A 125 -11.15 3.39 -3.89
C ILE A 125 -9.87 3.07 -3.13
N LEU A 126 -9.87 3.38 -1.83
CA LEU A 126 -8.84 2.96 -0.89
C LEU A 126 -9.30 1.70 -0.17
N THR A 127 -8.53 0.64 -0.33
CA THR A 127 -8.75 -0.66 0.30
C THR A 127 -7.57 -0.98 1.20
N LEU A 128 -7.85 -1.34 2.45
CA LEU A 128 -6.83 -1.68 3.45
C LEU A 128 -7.08 -3.10 3.97
N ASP A 129 -6.09 -3.97 3.85
CA ASP A 129 -6.18 -5.39 4.23
C ASP A 129 -7.46 -6.08 3.69
N GLY A 130 -7.85 -5.76 2.46
CA GLY A 130 -9.03 -6.31 1.80
C GLY A 130 -10.36 -5.57 2.06
N ASP A 131 -10.38 -4.59 2.97
CA ASP A 131 -11.59 -3.83 3.29
C ASP A 131 -11.58 -2.46 2.60
N CYS A 132 -12.65 -2.13 1.86
CA CYS A 132 -12.83 -0.80 1.31
C CYS A 132 -13.15 0.18 2.45
N VAL A 133 -12.27 1.17 2.64
CA VAL A 133 -12.40 2.13 3.75
C VAL A 133 -12.79 3.53 3.30
N ALA A 134 -12.51 3.91 2.06
CA ALA A 134 -12.81 5.24 1.56
C ALA A 134 -12.94 5.29 0.04
N HIS A 135 -13.77 6.23 -0.42
CA HIS A 135 -13.72 6.76 -1.77
C HIS A 135 -12.86 8.02 -1.74
N MET A 136 -11.87 8.09 -2.62
CA MET A 136 -10.93 9.19 -2.70
C MET A 136 -11.28 10.11 -3.87
N GLU A 137 -11.12 11.40 -3.67
CA GLU A 137 -11.24 12.40 -4.71
C GLU A 137 -9.89 12.70 -5.35
N GLU A 138 -9.93 13.37 -6.51
CA GLU A 138 -8.71 13.78 -7.20
C GLU A 138 -7.82 14.65 -6.30
N ASN A 139 -6.52 14.41 -6.37
CA ASN A 139 -5.49 15.11 -5.61
C ASN A 139 -5.56 14.97 -4.07
N GLU A 140 -6.47 14.18 -3.54
CA GLU A 140 -6.38 13.80 -2.13
C GLU A 140 -5.13 12.96 -1.90
N VAL A 141 -4.42 13.24 -0.81
CA VAL A 141 -3.13 12.63 -0.51
C VAL A 141 -3.30 11.56 0.56
N ILE A 142 -2.78 10.38 0.27
CA ILE A 142 -2.69 9.27 1.21
C ILE A 142 -1.24 9.19 1.68
N GLN A 143 -1.03 9.26 2.99
CA GLN A 143 0.26 9.10 3.62
C GLN A 143 0.41 7.68 4.12
N ILE A 144 1.51 7.02 3.75
CA ILE A 144 1.82 5.65 4.16
C ILE A 144 3.23 5.61 4.71
N LYS A 145 3.36 5.08 5.91
CA LYS A 145 4.63 4.92 6.60
C LYS A 145 4.63 3.67 7.46
N ARG A 146 5.77 3.29 7.98
CA ARG A 146 5.90 2.26 9.01
C ARG A 146 5.05 2.63 10.22
N SER A 147 4.26 1.70 10.71
CA SER A 147 3.55 1.84 11.98
C SER A 147 4.52 1.71 13.16
N SER A 148 4.19 2.38 14.27
CA SER A 148 4.81 2.11 15.57
C SER A 148 4.36 0.77 16.17
N LEU A 149 3.29 0.18 15.63
CA LEU A 149 2.76 -1.10 16.05
C LEU A 149 3.31 -2.24 15.21
N THR A 150 3.41 -3.42 15.80
CA THR A 150 3.75 -4.67 15.12
C THR A 150 2.68 -5.71 15.39
N THR A 151 2.55 -6.68 14.50
CA THR A 151 1.74 -7.87 14.72
C THR A 151 2.63 -9.00 15.19
N LYS A 152 2.23 -9.64 16.27
CA LYS A 152 2.92 -10.83 16.81
C LYS A 152 2.19 -12.08 16.37
N LEU A 153 2.88 -12.91 15.60
CA LEU A 153 2.37 -14.20 15.15
C LEU A 153 3.01 -15.32 15.96
N ILE A 154 2.18 -16.22 16.45
CA ILE A 154 2.62 -17.42 17.14
C ILE A 154 2.84 -18.51 16.09
N LYS A 155 4.07 -19.00 16.02
CA LYS A 155 4.44 -20.13 15.18
C LYS A 155 4.63 -21.36 16.07
N LEU A 156 3.77 -22.35 15.88
CA LEU A 156 3.90 -23.63 16.53
C LEU A 156 5.07 -24.41 15.90
N LYS A 157 5.86 -25.06 16.71
CA LYS A 157 6.93 -25.95 16.26
C LYS A 157 6.40 -27.35 16.01
#